data_a0a6e0baad04e76287fd82e94aed27e0
#
_entry.id   a0a6e0baad04e76287fd82e94aed27e0
#
_cell.length_a   1.000
_cell.length_b   1.000
_cell.length_c   1.000
_cell.angle_alpha   90.00
_cell.angle_beta   90.00
_cell.angle_gamma   90.00
#
_symmetry.space_group_name_H-M   'P 1'
#
loop_
_entity.id
_entity.type
_entity.pdbx_description
1 polymer ?
#
loop_
_entity_poly.entity_id
_entity_poly.type
_entity_poly.pdbx_seq_one_letter_code
_entity_poly.pdbx_strand_id
1 'polypeptide(L)'
;LLSILISYYLSWKYIAKNNLKNSNSFKRGAPLMRYLAMGVFDKISFAAFLLELYRKNIIDIQRGDKDILLVKRTDNLSSLERKERKAVNALFSRSEAVLALNAANQLKLKRAYKQVEANTLRKVKQLALKLNIGYLLFSIGMLLVAEAAMALLNINSGQAFAVLTACTVTIAFYLWVLKTKFKYRWLGFLGKVFAVIIIAFSVLVMSAYLHLVSAVMILAAVYVIFAYTSVFAKRSGLIKSNVKDAQQYREYLIRNAETIKLGRDFLNQQANILALDTAEFFEPAPAIKDYYKLDLMTEYFGKTGKKKGV
;
A
#
# COMPACT_ATOMS: atom_id res chain seq x y z
N LEU A 1 10.55 -27.63 3.90
CA LEU A 1 10.38 -26.49 4.79
C LEU A 1 11.66 -25.64 4.84
N LEU A 2 12.82 -26.25 5.08
CA LEU A 2 14.11 -25.54 5.16
C LEU A 2 14.41 -24.75 3.87
N SER A 3 14.19 -25.32 2.69
CA SER A 3 14.39 -24.64 1.41
C SER A 3 13.46 -23.45 1.21
N ILE A 4 12.22 -23.53 1.70
CA ILE A 4 11.24 -22.42 1.69
C ILE A 4 11.70 -21.31 2.64
N LEU A 5 12.18 -21.66 3.83
CA LEU A 5 12.74 -20.69 4.80
C LEU A 5 14.02 -20.02 4.27
N ILE A 6 14.90 -20.80 3.63
CA ILE A 6 16.11 -20.27 2.98
C ILE A 6 15.74 -19.33 1.84
N SER A 7 14.81 -19.72 0.99
CA SER A 7 14.28 -18.87 -0.10
C SER A 7 13.71 -17.57 0.45
N TYR A 8 12.97 -17.65 1.56
CA TYR A 8 12.45 -16.50 2.29
C TYR A 8 13.56 -15.58 2.80
N TYR A 9 14.60 -16.14 3.44
CA TYR A 9 15.76 -15.41 3.93
C TYR A 9 16.57 -14.79 2.79
N LEU A 10 16.84 -15.54 1.73
CA LEU A 10 17.55 -15.05 0.55
C LEU A 10 16.76 -13.97 -0.17
N SER A 11 15.45 -14.08 -0.30
CA SER A 11 14.61 -13.05 -0.86
C SER A 11 14.73 -11.75 -0.07
N TRP A 12 14.74 -11.83 1.26
CA TRP A 12 14.89 -10.68 2.13
C TRP A 12 16.28 -10.01 2.02
N LYS A 13 17.33 -10.81 1.86
CA LYS A 13 18.71 -10.33 1.77
C LYS A 13 19.09 -9.84 0.36
N TYR A 14 18.64 -10.51 -0.70
CA TYR A 14 19.04 -10.24 -2.09
C TYR A 14 18.21 -9.17 -2.79
N ILE A 15 16.94 -9.05 -2.50
CA ILE A 15 16.08 -7.99 -3.05
C ILE A 15 16.60 -6.61 -2.64
N ALA A 16 17.27 -6.52 -1.50
CA ALA A 16 17.93 -5.30 -1.04
C ALA A 16 19.08 -4.82 -1.94
N LYS A 17 19.64 -5.69 -2.82
CA LYS A 17 20.90 -5.41 -3.52
C LYS A 17 20.77 -5.10 -5.01
N ASN A 18 19.79 -5.62 -5.73
CA ASN A 18 19.86 -5.72 -7.20
C ASN A 18 18.93 -4.87 -8.06
N ASN A 19 18.05 -4.02 -7.52
CA ASN A 19 17.09 -3.25 -8.34
C ASN A 19 17.37 -1.75 -8.42
N LEU A 20 18.64 -1.35 -8.47
CA LEU A 20 19.08 0.06 -8.54
C LEU A 20 18.92 0.72 -9.94
N LYS A 21 18.51 0.00 -10.98
CA LYS A 21 18.63 0.50 -12.36
C LYS A 21 17.38 1.07 -13.02
N ASN A 22 16.19 1.02 -12.44
CA ASN A 22 14.97 1.53 -13.10
C ASN A 22 14.07 2.34 -12.16
N SER A 23 14.57 3.46 -11.64
CA SER A 23 13.73 4.36 -10.84
C SER A 23 13.15 5.48 -11.69
N ASN A 24 12.00 5.24 -12.31
CA ASN A 24 11.06 6.31 -12.67
C ASN A 24 10.35 6.82 -11.40
N SER A 25 11.13 7.18 -10.37
CA SER A 25 10.65 7.63 -9.06
C SER A 25 9.79 8.89 -9.15
N PHE A 26 10.08 9.76 -10.11
CA PHE A 26 9.41 11.05 -10.31
C PHE A 26 7.94 10.97 -10.75
N LYS A 27 7.46 9.80 -11.22
CA LYS A 27 6.05 9.61 -11.64
C LYS A 27 5.12 9.05 -10.55
N ARG A 28 5.64 8.86 -9.34
CA ARG A 28 4.82 8.34 -8.23
C ARG A 28 4.03 9.46 -7.59
N GLY A 29 2.75 9.20 -7.23
CA GLY A 29 1.92 10.19 -6.55
C GLY A 29 2.49 10.61 -5.19
N ALA A 30 2.32 11.87 -4.82
CA ALA A 30 2.89 12.47 -3.61
C ALA A 30 2.52 11.72 -2.30
N PRO A 31 1.28 11.22 -2.10
CA PRO A 31 0.96 10.41 -0.91
C PRO A 31 1.77 9.13 -0.81
N LEU A 32 2.08 8.50 -1.95
CA LEU A 32 2.90 7.29 -1.99
C LEU A 32 4.36 7.62 -1.68
N MET A 33 4.88 8.73 -2.20
CA MET A 33 6.25 9.20 -1.90
C MET A 33 6.43 9.46 -0.41
N ARG A 34 5.45 10.11 0.25
CA ARG A 34 5.49 10.31 1.70
C ARG A 34 5.50 8.99 2.47
N TYR A 35 4.63 8.06 2.09
CA TYR A 35 4.60 6.74 2.73
C TYR A 35 5.92 5.98 2.56
N LEU A 36 6.57 6.09 1.41
CA LEU A 36 7.89 5.49 1.17
C LEU A 36 8.97 6.13 2.04
N ALA A 37 8.99 7.46 2.14
CA ALA A 37 9.98 8.19 2.91
C ALA A 37 9.77 8.03 4.43
N MET A 38 8.56 8.29 4.93
CA MET A 38 8.26 8.41 6.36
C MET A 38 7.67 7.14 6.98
N GLY A 39 7.11 6.22 6.16
CA GLY A 39 6.52 4.96 6.61
C GLY A 39 5.10 5.04 7.14
N VAL A 40 4.50 6.22 7.13
CA VAL A 40 3.16 6.47 7.64
C VAL A 40 2.33 7.21 6.60
N PHE A 41 1.02 6.97 6.62
CA PHE A 41 0.03 7.81 5.96
C PHE A 41 -0.60 8.71 7.01
N ASP A 42 -0.40 10.01 6.88
CA ASP A 42 -0.82 11.03 7.82
C ASP A 42 -1.62 12.15 7.14
N LYS A 43 -1.94 13.19 7.89
CA LYS A 43 -2.69 14.34 7.37
C LYS A 43 -1.92 15.09 6.27
N ILE A 44 -0.60 15.13 6.35
CA ILE A 44 0.25 15.77 5.32
C ILE A 44 0.21 14.95 4.03
N SER A 45 0.13 13.61 4.11
CA SER A 45 -0.13 12.75 2.93
C SER A 45 -1.43 13.13 2.22
N PHE A 46 -2.46 13.44 2.99
CA PHE A 46 -3.75 13.86 2.44
C PHE A 46 -3.70 15.28 1.86
N ALA A 47 -3.01 16.21 2.50
CA ALA A 47 -2.77 17.55 1.97
C ALA A 47 -1.99 17.51 0.65
N ALA A 48 -0.95 16.68 0.56
CA ALA A 48 -0.21 16.45 -0.67
C ALA A 48 -1.09 15.88 -1.80
N PHE A 49 -2.06 15.02 -1.46
CA PHE A 49 -3.08 14.56 -2.43
C PHE A 49 -3.95 15.72 -2.94
N LEU A 50 -4.38 16.63 -2.07
CA LEU A 50 -5.16 17.81 -2.48
C LEU A 50 -4.36 18.70 -3.43
N LEU A 51 -3.07 18.92 -3.16
CA LEU A 51 -2.18 19.66 -4.08
C LEU A 51 -1.98 18.93 -5.41
N GLU A 52 -1.98 17.60 -5.41
CA GLU A 52 -1.97 16.82 -6.66
C GLU A 52 -3.23 17.00 -7.49
N LEU A 53 -4.40 17.05 -6.85
CA LEU A 53 -5.68 17.35 -7.50
C LEU A 53 -5.69 18.80 -8.06
N TYR A 54 -5.13 19.76 -7.32
CA TYR A 54 -4.96 21.11 -7.78
C TYR A 54 -4.09 21.17 -9.05
N ARG A 55 -2.92 20.55 -9.03
CA ARG A 55 -2.03 20.45 -10.18
C ARG A 55 -2.70 19.83 -11.41
N LYS A 56 -3.60 18.85 -11.21
CA LYS A 56 -4.38 18.20 -12.27
C LYS A 56 -5.61 19.02 -12.72
N ASN A 57 -5.77 20.27 -12.22
CA ASN A 57 -6.93 21.11 -12.49
C ASN A 57 -8.29 20.50 -12.11
N ILE A 58 -8.31 19.57 -11.16
CA ILE A 58 -9.56 18.94 -10.66
C ILE A 58 -10.21 19.84 -9.61
N ILE A 59 -9.40 20.42 -8.73
CA ILE A 59 -9.86 21.35 -7.69
C ILE A 59 -9.05 22.64 -7.74
N ASP A 60 -9.60 23.70 -7.15
CA ASP A 60 -8.86 24.89 -6.74
C ASP A 60 -8.80 24.95 -5.22
N ILE A 61 -7.78 25.65 -4.70
CA ILE A 61 -7.56 25.90 -3.28
C ILE A 61 -7.56 27.39 -3.09
N GLN A 62 -8.52 27.91 -2.33
CA GLN A 62 -8.71 29.34 -2.12
C GLN A 62 -8.72 29.67 -0.63
N ARG A 63 -8.29 30.85 -0.27
CA ARG A 63 -8.44 31.39 1.07
C ARG A 63 -9.83 32.04 1.19
N GLY A 64 -10.68 31.50 2.06
CA GLY A 64 -11.90 32.18 2.47
C GLY A 64 -11.63 33.08 3.68
N ASP A 65 -12.67 33.76 4.17
CA ASP A 65 -12.55 34.74 5.30
C ASP A 65 -12.04 34.03 6.58
N LYS A 66 -12.51 32.84 6.88
CA LYS A 66 -12.15 32.09 8.10
C LYS A 66 -11.58 30.68 7.81
N ASP A 67 -11.85 30.13 6.62
CA ASP A 67 -11.55 28.76 6.26
C ASP A 67 -10.83 28.67 4.92
N ILE A 68 -10.18 27.55 4.67
CA ILE A 68 -9.68 27.20 3.34
C ILE A 68 -10.81 26.56 2.55
N LEU A 69 -11.03 27.03 1.34
CA LEU A 69 -12.05 26.55 0.43
C LEU A 69 -11.43 25.65 -0.64
N LEU A 70 -11.98 24.47 -0.81
CA LEU A 70 -11.71 23.60 -1.95
C LEU A 70 -12.84 23.81 -2.97
N VAL A 71 -12.49 24.28 -4.17
CA VAL A 71 -13.45 24.54 -5.25
C VAL A 71 -13.26 23.49 -6.34
N LYS A 72 -14.29 22.75 -6.66
CA LYS A 72 -14.28 21.80 -7.75
C LYS A 72 -14.27 22.51 -9.10
N ARG A 73 -13.27 22.26 -9.94
CA ARG A 73 -13.11 22.88 -11.26
C ARG A 73 -13.72 22.09 -12.40
N THR A 74 -13.79 20.77 -12.27
CA THR A 74 -14.29 19.90 -13.33
C THR A 74 -15.01 18.68 -12.79
N ASP A 75 -16.02 18.22 -13.53
CA ASP A 75 -16.70 16.94 -13.30
C ASP A 75 -16.01 15.78 -14.04
N ASN A 76 -15.14 16.08 -14.99
CA ASN A 76 -14.39 15.08 -15.70
C ASN A 76 -13.21 14.56 -14.86
N LEU A 77 -13.43 13.43 -14.23
CA LEU A 77 -12.44 12.74 -13.38
C LEU A 77 -11.74 11.58 -14.10
N SER A 78 -11.77 11.54 -15.44
CA SER A 78 -11.19 10.43 -16.24
C SER A 78 -9.68 10.26 -16.02
N SER A 79 -8.96 11.36 -15.78
CA SER A 79 -7.52 11.36 -15.47
C SER A 79 -7.15 10.75 -14.11
N LEU A 80 -8.14 10.51 -13.23
CA LEU A 80 -7.95 9.95 -11.91
C LEU A 80 -8.20 8.44 -11.90
N GLU A 81 -7.47 7.73 -11.05
CA GLU A 81 -7.75 6.33 -10.74
C GLU A 81 -9.11 6.18 -10.05
N ARG A 82 -9.74 5.00 -10.20
CA ARG A 82 -11.06 4.70 -9.62
C ARG A 82 -11.19 5.07 -8.13
N LYS A 83 -10.13 4.87 -7.33
CA LYS A 83 -10.16 5.18 -5.89
C LYS A 83 -9.92 6.66 -5.61
N GLU A 84 -9.12 7.33 -6.43
CA GLU A 84 -8.94 8.78 -6.36
C GLU A 84 -10.26 9.48 -6.70
N ARG A 85 -10.97 9.00 -7.74
CA ARG A 85 -12.34 9.45 -8.05
C ARG A 85 -13.31 9.29 -6.87
N LYS A 86 -13.25 8.15 -6.16
CA LYS A 86 -14.06 7.96 -4.95
C LYS A 86 -13.72 8.94 -3.84
N ALA A 87 -12.44 9.32 -3.70
CA ALA A 87 -12.03 10.33 -2.72
C ALA A 87 -12.56 11.73 -3.09
N VAL A 88 -12.48 12.12 -4.36
CA VAL A 88 -13.06 13.38 -4.85
C VAL A 88 -14.58 13.39 -4.66
N ASN A 89 -15.27 12.30 -5.01
CA ASN A 89 -16.72 12.19 -4.81
C ASN A 89 -17.13 12.12 -3.32
N ALA A 90 -16.22 11.79 -2.42
CA ALA A 90 -16.45 11.86 -0.98
C ALA A 90 -16.29 13.29 -0.43
N LEU A 91 -15.46 14.11 -1.07
CA LEU A 91 -15.30 15.53 -0.77
C LEU A 91 -16.50 16.33 -1.27
N PHE A 92 -16.85 16.15 -2.53
CA PHE A 92 -17.89 16.90 -3.21
C PHE A 92 -19.10 16.00 -3.48
N SER A 93 -20.27 16.35 -2.94
CA SER A 93 -21.54 15.76 -3.39
C SER A 93 -21.87 16.25 -4.81
N ARG A 94 -22.82 15.58 -5.48
CA ARG A 94 -23.16 15.90 -6.90
C ARG A 94 -23.54 17.37 -7.15
N SER A 95 -24.10 18.03 -6.15
CA SER A 95 -24.55 19.43 -6.21
C SER A 95 -23.59 20.44 -5.59
N GLU A 96 -22.53 19.98 -4.95
CA GLU A 96 -21.58 20.86 -4.23
C GLU A 96 -20.31 21.10 -5.06
N ALA A 97 -20.09 22.34 -5.42
CA ALA A 97 -18.86 22.78 -6.09
C ALA A 97 -17.80 23.31 -5.12
N VAL A 98 -18.19 23.69 -3.89
CA VAL A 98 -17.30 24.31 -2.89
C VAL A 98 -17.41 23.57 -1.57
N LEU A 99 -16.24 23.26 -0.98
CA LEU A 99 -16.11 22.61 0.33
C LEU A 99 -15.16 23.41 1.21
N ALA A 100 -15.64 23.90 2.36
CA ALA A 100 -14.77 24.51 3.36
C ALA A 100 -14.06 23.45 4.21
N LEU A 101 -12.77 23.66 4.49
CA LEU A 101 -11.97 22.82 5.39
C LEU A 101 -12.25 23.20 6.85
N ASN A 102 -13.39 22.80 7.38
CA ASN A 102 -13.82 23.11 8.73
C ASN A 102 -14.47 21.92 9.45
N ALA A 103 -14.89 22.14 10.70
CA ALA A 103 -15.51 21.10 11.52
C ALA A 103 -16.81 20.56 10.93
N ALA A 104 -17.63 21.40 10.27
CA ALA A 104 -18.90 20.99 9.66
C ALA A 104 -18.68 19.93 8.55
N ASN A 105 -17.59 20.01 7.83
CA ASN A 105 -17.24 19.08 6.74
C ASN A 105 -16.32 17.92 7.16
N GLN A 106 -16.03 17.79 8.46
CA GLN A 106 -15.08 16.79 8.98
C GLN A 106 -15.42 15.35 8.55
N LEU A 107 -16.69 15.01 8.44
CA LEU A 107 -17.11 13.66 8.03
C LEU A 107 -16.76 13.39 6.57
N LYS A 108 -16.94 14.35 5.67
CA LYS A 108 -16.56 14.26 4.26
C LYS A 108 -15.05 14.13 4.12
N LEU A 109 -14.30 14.98 4.82
CA LEU A 109 -12.83 14.95 4.86
C LEU A 109 -12.31 13.60 5.37
N LYS A 110 -12.89 13.07 6.46
CA LYS A 110 -12.52 11.75 7.01
C LYS A 110 -12.80 10.60 6.05
N ARG A 111 -13.92 10.66 5.30
CA ARG A 111 -14.25 9.66 4.27
C ARG A 111 -13.24 9.73 3.11
N ALA A 112 -12.94 10.92 2.59
CA ALA A 112 -11.96 11.11 1.54
C ALA A 112 -10.56 10.66 1.99
N TYR A 113 -10.12 11.05 3.19
CA TYR A 113 -8.86 10.62 3.81
C TYR A 113 -8.72 9.10 3.80
N LYS A 114 -9.75 8.37 4.30
CA LYS A 114 -9.74 6.90 4.31
C LYS A 114 -9.66 6.28 2.91
N GLN A 115 -10.25 6.91 1.90
CA GLN A 115 -10.15 6.42 0.51
C GLN A 115 -8.74 6.59 -0.05
N VAL A 116 -8.10 7.74 0.20
CA VAL A 116 -6.72 8.01 -0.23
C VAL A 116 -5.73 7.10 0.50
N GLU A 117 -5.88 6.93 1.82
CA GLU A 117 -5.10 6.00 2.63
C GLU A 117 -5.18 4.58 2.08
N ALA A 118 -6.41 4.07 1.89
CA ALA A 118 -6.64 2.73 1.35
C ALA A 118 -6.07 2.56 -0.08
N ASN A 119 -6.04 3.63 -0.89
CA ASN A 119 -5.41 3.60 -2.20
C ASN A 119 -3.89 3.54 -2.11
N THR A 120 -3.30 4.37 -1.25
CA THR A 120 -1.85 4.40 -1.03
C THR A 120 -1.35 3.06 -0.50
N LEU A 121 -2.00 2.51 0.53
CA LEU A 121 -1.65 1.20 1.08
C LEU A 121 -1.82 0.07 0.05
N ARG A 122 -2.81 0.15 -0.83
CA ARG A 122 -2.96 -0.81 -1.92
C ARG A 122 -1.82 -0.70 -2.92
N LYS A 123 -1.42 0.52 -3.34
CA LYS A 123 -0.28 0.73 -4.25
C LYS A 123 1.02 0.17 -3.64
N VAL A 124 1.24 0.40 -2.34
CA VAL A 124 2.36 -0.17 -1.60
C VAL A 124 2.34 -1.70 -1.64
N LYS A 125 1.18 -2.32 -1.37
CA LYS A 125 1.03 -3.78 -1.43
C LYS A 125 1.28 -4.34 -2.83
N GLN A 126 0.75 -3.70 -3.86
CA GLN A 126 0.95 -4.11 -5.26
C GLN A 126 2.42 -4.01 -5.66
N LEU A 127 3.10 -2.92 -5.26
CA LEU A 127 4.52 -2.75 -5.52
C LEU A 127 5.35 -3.82 -4.84
N ALA A 128 5.11 -4.07 -3.55
CA ALA A 128 5.80 -5.09 -2.78
C ALA A 128 5.57 -6.50 -3.35
N LEU A 129 4.34 -6.83 -3.73
CA LEU A 129 4.01 -8.13 -4.33
C LEU A 129 4.70 -8.31 -5.68
N LYS A 130 4.65 -7.30 -6.56
CA LYS A 130 5.28 -7.35 -7.88
C LYS A 130 6.79 -7.61 -7.78
N LEU A 131 7.45 -7.01 -6.78
CA LEU A 131 8.87 -7.17 -6.56
C LEU A 131 9.26 -8.55 -6.03
N ASN A 132 8.35 -9.23 -5.34
CA ASN A 132 8.61 -10.49 -4.64
C ASN A 132 7.96 -11.72 -5.29
N ILE A 133 7.28 -11.55 -6.43
CA ILE A 133 6.51 -12.63 -7.06
C ILE A 133 7.39 -13.82 -7.48
N GLY A 134 8.62 -13.56 -7.92
CA GLY A 134 9.55 -14.65 -8.32
C GLY A 134 9.88 -15.60 -7.17
N TYR A 135 10.11 -15.07 -5.97
CA TYR A 135 10.38 -15.89 -4.79
C TYR A 135 9.15 -16.62 -4.29
N LEU A 136 7.98 -16.00 -4.43
CA LEU A 136 6.71 -16.65 -4.11
C LEU A 136 6.49 -17.87 -5.03
N LEU A 137 6.68 -17.69 -6.34
CA LEU A 137 6.56 -18.78 -7.33
C LEU A 137 7.58 -19.88 -7.08
N PHE A 138 8.83 -19.54 -6.74
CA PHE A 138 9.84 -20.52 -6.35
C PHE A 138 9.41 -21.32 -5.12
N SER A 139 8.90 -20.67 -4.08
CA SER A 139 8.44 -21.36 -2.86
C SER A 139 7.25 -22.29 -3.14
N ILE A 140 6.32 -21.90 -4.00
CA ILE A 140 5.20 -22.74 -4.44
C ILE A 140 5.73 -23.93 -5.26
N GLY A 141 6.66 -23.68 -6.19
CA GLY A 141 7.29 -24.74 -6.98
C GLY A 141 8.00 -25.79 -6.10
N MET A 142 8.76 -25.35 -5.09
CA MET A 142 9.41 -26.25 -4.14
C MET A 142 8.41 -27.08 -3.31
N LEU A 143 7.26 -26.51 -2.96
CA LEU A 143 6.20 -27.23 -2.27
C LEU A 143 5.61 -28.32 -3.17
N LEU A 144 5.30 -28.01 -4.43
CA LEU A 144 4.77 -28.98 -5.40
C LEU A 144 5.77 -30.10 -5.68
N VAL A 145 7.07 -29.79 -5.80
CA VAL A 145 8.12 -30.79 -5.94
C VAL A 145 8.17 -31.73 -4.73
N ALA A 146 8.05 -31.19 -3.52
CA ALA A 146 8.01 -31.98 -2.30
C ALA A 146 6.77 -32.89 -2.24
N GLU A 147 5.60 -32.40 -2.65
CA GLU A 147 4.37 -33.17 -2.72
C GLU A 147 4.49 -34.30 -3.77
N ALA A 148 5.05 -34.04 -4.96
CA ALA A 148 5.30 -35.02 -5.98
C ALA A 148 6.28 -36.10 -5.51
N ALA A 149 7.38 -35.71 -4.86
CA ALA A 149 8.35 -36.66 -4.31
C ALA A 149 7.73 -37.58 -3.24
N MET A 150 6.90 -37.02 -2.35
CA MET A 150 6.19 -37.82 -1.35
C MET A 150 5.13 -38.74 -1.98
N ALA A 151 4.43 -38.28 -3.03
CA ALA A 151 3.47 -39.12 -3.75
C ALA A 151 4.10 -40.30 -4.48
N LEU A 152 5.31 -40.12 -5.03
CA LEU A 152 6.06 -41.19 -5.71
C LEU A 152 6.42 -42.35 -4.77
N LEU A 153 6.45 -42.12 -3.46
CA LEU A 153 6.70 -43.15 -2.45
C LEU A 153 5.47 -44.04 -2.18
N ASN A 154 4.29 -43.67 -2.70
CA ASN A 154 3.04 -44.40 -2.52
C ASN A 154 2.67 -45.22 -3.73
N ILE A 155 2.01 -46.39 -3.53
CA ILE A 155 1.57 -47.32 -4.57
C ILE A 155 0.68 -46.63 -5.62
N ASN A 156 -0.19 -45.70 -5.18
CA ASN A 156 -1.10 -44.90 -6.03
C ASN A 156 -0.59 -43.46 -6.18
N SER A 157 0.60 -43.29 -6.72
CA SER A 157 1.30 -42.00 -6.79
C SER A 157 0.49 -40.86 -7.43
N GLY A 158 -0.25 -41.13 -8.53
CA GLY A 158 -1.06 -40.11 -9.20
C GLY A 158 -2.24 -39.64 -8.37
N GLN A 159 -2.95 -40.54 -7.68
CA GLN A 159 -4.05 -40.20 -6.80
C GLN A 159 -3.54 -39.46 -5.54
N ALA A 160 -2.46 -39.94 -4.95
CA ALA A 160 -1.83 -39.29 -3.81
C ALA A 160 -1.44 -37.84 -4.14
N PHE A 161 -0.78 -37.63 -5.28
CA PHE A 161 -0.41 -36.28 -5.72
C PHE A 161 -1.64 -35.34 -5.90
N ALA A 162 -2.68 -35.84 -6.57
CA ALA A 162 -3.91 -35.09 -6.79
C ALA A 162 -4.59 -34.69 -5.45
N VAL A 163 -4.67 -35.63 -4.49
CA VAL A 163 -5.25 -35.38 -3.17
C VAL A 163 -4.40 -34.39 -2.38
N LEU A 164 -3.08 -34.56 -2.36
CA LEU A 164 -2.19 -33.63 -1.65
C LEU A 164 -2.32 -32.20 -2.19
N THR A 165 -2.28 -32.05 -3.50
CA THR A 165 -2.42 -30.74 -4.16
C THR A 165 -3.80 -30.13 -3.88
N ALA A 166 -4.89 -30.91 -3.96
CA ALA A 166 -6.24 -30.43 -3.64
C ALA A 166 -6.35 -29.98 -2.18
N CYS A 167 -5.83 -30.74 -1.23
CA CYS A 167 -5.79 -30.35 0.18
C CYS A 167 -4.97 -29.09 0.41
N THR A 168 -3.80 -28.96 -0.23
CA THR A 168 -2.93 -27.78 -0.14
C THR A 168 -3.64 -26.52 -0.65
N VAL A 169 -4.30 -26.60 -1.80
CA VAL A 169 -5.10 -25.48 -2.35
C VAL A 169 -6.25 -25.12 -1.40
N THR A 170 -6.93 -26.13 -0.86
CA THR A 170 -8.03 -25.94 0.12
C THR A 170 -7.52 -25.24 1.37
N ILE A 171 -6.41 -25.69 1.94
CA ILE A 171 -5.77 -25.06 3.11
C ILE A 171 -5.41 -23.61 2.81
N ALA A 172 -4.77 -23.34 1.66
CA ALA A 172 -4.39 -21.98 1.27
C ALA A 172 -5.62 -21.06 1.14
N PHE A 173 -6.71 -21.54 0.55
CA PHE A 173 -7.97 -20.81 0.42
C PHE A 173 -8.57 -20.46 1.80
N TYR A 174 -8.66 -21.44 2.71
CA TYR A 174 -9.23 -21.21 4.03
C TYR A 174 -8.33 -20.41 4.96
N LEU A 175 -7.01 -20.44 4.81
CA LEU A 175 -6.11 -19.49 5.45
C LEU A 175 -6.36 -18.05 4.96
N TRP A 176 -6.71 -17.87 3.68
CA TRP A 176 -7.14 -16.58 3.18
C TRP A 176 -8.49 -16.13 3.78
N VAL A 177 -9.46 -17.04 3.90
CA VAL A 177 -10.76 -16.77 4.57
C VAL A 177 -10.56 -16.32 6.02
N LEU A 178 -9.65 -16.95 6.77
CA LEU A 178 -9.35 -16.57 8.15
C LEU A 178 -8.85 -15.12 8.27
N LYS A 179 -8.18 -14.59 7.24
CA LYS A 179 -7.69 -13.20 7.20
C LYS A 179 -8.71 -12.18 6.71
N THR A 180 -9.78 -12.61 6.05
CA THR A 180 -10.77 -11.66 5.51
C THR A 180 -11.57 -11.01 6.64
N LYS A 181 -11.85 -9.71 6.48
CA LYS A 181 -12.77 -8.98 7.35
C LYS A 181 -14.16 -9.04 6.75
N PHE A 182 -15.05 -9.77 7.37
CA PHE A 182 -16.45 -9.86 6.96
C PHE A 182 -17.22 -8.61 7.40
N LYS A 183 -18.21 -8.21 6.60
CA LYS A 183 -19.07 -7.05 6.89
C LYS A 183 -19.89 -7.28 8.18
N TYR A 184 -20.36 -8.51 8.38
CA TYR A 184 -21.14 -8.91 9.56
C TYR A 184 -20.28 -9.73 10.52
N ARG A 185 -20.22 -9.34 11.79
CA ARG A 185 -19.33 -9.92 12.81
C ARG A 185 -19.62 -11.40 13.07
N TRP A 186 -20.90 -11.78 13.12
CA TRP A 186 -21.32 -13.17 13.39
C TRP A 186 -21.02 -14.11 12.20
N LEU A 187 -21.27 -13.66 10.95
CA LEU A 187 -20.90 -14.40 9.73
C LEU A 187 -19.39 -14.57 9.65
N GLY A 188 -18.63 -13.56 10.06
CA GLY A 188 -17.18 -13.66 10.14
C GLY A 188 -16.71 -14.69 11.16
N PHE A 189 -17.36 -14.80 12.30
CA PHE A 189 -17.05 -15.81 13.31
C PHE A 189 -17.35 -17.22 12.78
N LEU A 190 -18.57 -17.48 12.29
CA LEU A 190 -18.95 -18.77 11.72
C LEU A 190 -18.05 -19.18 10.56
N GLY A 191 -17.75 -18.26 9.64
CA GLY A 191 -16.83 -18.52 8.51
C GLY A 191 -15.42 -18.91 8.97
N LYS A 192 -14.93 -18.34 10.07
CA LYS A 192 -13.63 -18.70 10.64
C LYS A 192 -13.63 -20.06 11.32
N VAL A 193 -14.68 -20.36 12.08
CA VAL A 193 -14.84 -21.69 12.71
C VAL A 193 -14.89 -22.76 11.62
N PHE A 194 -15.71 -22.57 10.59
CA PHE A 194 -15.80 -23.49 9.46
C PHE A 194 -14.47 -23.65 8.73
N ALA A 195 -13.73 -22.56 8.53
CA ALA A 195 -12.40 -22.61 7.92
C ALA A 195 -11.41 -23.47 8.74
N VAL A 196 -11.41 -23.37 10.05
CA VAL A 196 -10.55 -24.20 10.92
C VAL A 196 -10.93 -25.67 10.82
N ILE A 197 -12.22 -25.98 10.81
CA ILE A 197 -12.71 -27.37 10.67
C ILE A 197 -12.26 -27.97 9.34
N ILE A 198 -12.39 -27.23 8.22
CA ILE A 198 -11.98 -27.73 6.91
C ILE A 198 -10.46 -27.89 6.82
N ILE A 199 -9.68 -26.99 7.40
CA ILE A 199 -8.21 -27.15 7.45
C ILE A 199 -7.84 -28.42 8.21
N ALA A 200 -8.45 -28.65 9.39
CA ALA A 200 -8.21 -29.86 10.18
C ALA A 200 -8.60 -31.13 9.42
N PHE A 201 -9.75 -31.11 8.75
CA PHE A 201 -10.20 -32.23 7.91
C PHE A 201 -9.23 -32.48 6.74
N SER A 202 -8.74 -31.42 6.06
CA SER A 202 -7.75 -31.56 4.99
C SER A 202 -6.46 -32.21 5.49
N VAL A 203 -5.99 -31.85 6.69
CA VAL A 203 -4.81 -32.50 7.31
C VAL A 203 -5.07 -33.97 7.61
N LEU A 204 -6.26 -34.32 8.09
CA LEU A 204 -6.64 -35.73 8.33
C LEU A 204 -6.67 -36.54 7.02
N VAL A 205 -7.24 -35.99 5.95
CA VAL A 205 -7.23 -36.61 4.62
C VAL A 205 -5.80 -36.78 4.13
N MET A 206 -4.94 -35.80 4.26
CA MET A 206 -3.52 -35.88 3.91
C MET A 206 -2.81 -37.00 4.71
N SER A 207 -3.14 -37.16 5.99
CA SER A 207 -2.53 -38.14 6.87
C SER A 207 -2.90 -39.60 6.50
N ALA A 208 -4.00 -39.80 5.75
CA ALA A 208 -4.36 -41.10 5.20
C ALA A 208 -3.39 -41.57 4.05
N TYR A 209 -2.76 -40.59 3.38
CA TYR A 209 -1.79 -40.88 2.31
C TYR A 209 -0.34 -40.68 2.77
N LEU A 210 -0.12 -39.93 3.85
CA LEU A 210 1.20 -39.61 4.40
C LEU A 210 1.19 -39.89 5.92
N HIS A 211 2.38 -40.00 6.50
CA HIS A 211 2.47 -39.95 7.97
C HIS A 211 1.99 -38.55 8.46
N LEU A 212 1.31 -38.53 9.63
CA LEU A 212 0.78 -37.30 10.23
C LEU A 212 1.81 -36.17 10.32
N VAL A 213 3.06 -36.52 10.65
CA VAL A 213 4.17 -35.54 10.71
C VAL A 213 4.38 -34.87 9.36
N SER A 214 4.35 -35.60 8.24
CA SER A 214 4.50 -35.05 6.89
C SER A 214 3.33 -34.14 6.52
N ALA A 215 2.09 -34.52 6.86
CA ALA A 215 0.92 -33.68 6.63
C ALA A 215 1.00 -32.34 7.42
N VAL A 216 1.45 -32.38 8.68
CA VAL A 216 1.68 -31.20 9.48
C VAL A 216 2.82 -30.32 8.90
N MET A 217 3.86 -30.93 8.36
CA MET A 217 4.96 -30.21 7.69
C MET A 217 4.49 -29.48 6.42
N ILE A 218 3.60 -30.06 5.63
CA ILE A 218 2.97 -29.40 4.47
C ILE A 218 2.12 -28.22 4.94
N LEU A 219 1.28 -28.42 5.96
CA LEU A 219 0.49 -27.32 6.55
C LEU A 219 1.37 -26.16 7.00
N ALA A 220 2.47 -26.45 7.70
CA ALA A 220 3.43 -25.44 8.13
C ALA A 220 4.08 -24.73 6.94
N ALA A 221 4.42 -25.43 5.86
CA ALA A 221 4.98 -24.86 4.65
C ALA A 221 3.97 -23.90 3.97
N VAL A 222 2.72 -24.34 3.82
CA VAL A 222 1.64 -23.49 3.25
C VAL A 222 1.42 -22.25 4.12
N TYR A 223 1.40 -22.39 5.44
CA TYR A 223 1.28 -21.27 6.35
C TYR A 223 2.46 -20.27 6.23
N VAL A 224 3.70 -20.76 6.11
CA VAL A 224 4.89 -19.92 5.92
C VAL A 224 4.80 -19.17 4.59
N ILE A 225 4.43 -19.84 3.48
CA ILE A 225 4.23 -19.19 2.17
C ILE A 225 3.15 -18.09 2.29
N PHE A 226 2.07 -18.38 2.99
CA PHE A 226 0.97 -17.45 3.19
C PHE A 226 1.37 -16.26 4.11
N ALA A 227 2.12 -16.50 5.19
CA ALA A 227 2.69 -15.46 6.04
C ALA A 227 3.68 -14.59 5.27
N TYR A 228 4.50 -15.20 4.42
CA TYR A 228 5.42 -14.53 3.50
C TYR A 228 4.69 -13.49 2.65
N THR A 229 3.61 -13.85 1.94
CA THR A 229 2.84 -12.90 1.13
C THR A 229 2.32 -11.72 1.94
N SER A 230 1.95 -11.95 3.21
CA SER A 230 1.41 -10.90 4.08
C SER A 230 2.49 -9.97 4.64
N VAL A 231 3.68 -10.46 4.93
CA VAL A 231 4.82 -9.65 5.39
C VAL A 231 5.36 -8.80 4.25
N PHE A 232 5.54 -9.39 3.08
CA PHE A 232 6.01 -8.67 1.89
C PHE A 232 4.97 -7.72 1.29
N ALA A 233 3.70 -7.86 1.64
CA ALA A 233 2.68 -6.87 1.30
C ALA A 233 2.72 -5.61 2.20
N LYS A 234 3.60 -5.55 3.19
CA LYS A 234 3.83 -4.37 4.05
C LYS A 234 5.06 -3.59 3.57
N ARG A 235 5.27 -2.40 4.15
CA ARG A 235 6.45 -1.56 3.88
C ARG A 235 7.78 -2.31 4.08
N SER A 236 7.85 -3.23 5.04
CA SER A 236 9.02 -4.07 5.28
C SER A 236 9.44 -4.95 4.10
N GLY A 237 8.49 -5.26 3.21
CA GLY A 237 8.77 -5.96 1.95
C GLY A 237 9.08 -5.04 0.78
N LEU A 238 9.00 -3.72 0.97
CA LEU A 238 9.50 -2.76 0.00
C LEU A 238 11.02 -2.74 0.09
N ILE A 239 11.64 -2.86 -1.07
CA ILE A 239 13.09 -2.80 -1.20
C ILE A 239 13.60 -1.52 -0.57
N LYS A 240 14.70 -1.60 0.18
CA LYS A 240 15.43 -0.43 0.68
C LYS A 240 15.69 0.61 -0.42
N SER A 241 15.79 0.19 -1.71
CA SER A 241 15.94 1.10 -2.84
C SER A 241 14.77 2.07 -3.00
N ASN A 242 13.51 1.61 -2.88
CA ASN A 242 12.34 2.51 -3.02
C ASN A 242 12.26 3.55 -1.90
N VAL A 243 12.69 3.16 -0.70
CA VAL A 243 12.81 4.08 0.44
C VAL A 243 13.97 5.03 0.20
N LYS A 244 15.11 4.51 -0.26
CA LYS A 244 16.29 5.30 -0.63
C LYS A 244 16.01 6.26 -1.78
N ASP A 245 15.28 5.83 -2.80
CA ASP A 245 14.85 6.68 -3.92
C ASP A 245 14.01 7.87 -3.42
N ALA A 246 13.08 7.63 -2.48
CA ALA A 246 12.28 8.70 -1.90
C ALA A 246 13.12 9.66 -1.05
N GLN A 247 14.12 9.15 -0.33
CA GLN A 247 15.07 9.95 0.44
C GLN A 247 16.02 10.75 -0.49
N GLN A 248 16.55 10.14 -1.52
CA GLN A 248 17.37 10.82 -2.55
C GLN A 248 16.57 11.91 -3.25
N TYR A 249 15.29 11.66 -3.52
CA TYR A 249 14.44 12.68 -4.12
C TYR A 249 14.17 13.85 -3.14
N ARG A 250 14.01 13.57 -1.86
CA ARG A 250 13.97 14.60 -0.81
C ARG A 250 15.24 15.47 -0.82
N GLU A 251 16.41 14.82 -0.85
CA GLU A 251 17.69 15.55 -0.94
C GLU A 251 17.82 16.35 -2.24
N TYR A 252 17.35 15.81 -3.36
CA TYR A 252 17.30 16.54 -4.63
C TYR A 252 16.45 17.81 -4.52
N LEU A 253 15.26 17.74 -3.92
CA LEU A 253 14.41 18.90 -3.70
C LEU A 253 15.09 19.97 -2.84
N ILE A 254 15.77 19.54 -1.76
CA ILE A 254 16.50 20.46 -0.87
C ILE A 254 17.66 21.15 -1.61
N ARG A 255 18.51 20.37 -2.30
CA ARG A 255 19.69 20.91 -3.01
C ARG A 255 19.33 21.86 -4.15
N ASN A 256 18.19 21.63 -4.80
CA ASN A 256 17.75 22.42 -5.96
C ASN A 256 16.61 23.39 -5.61
N ALA A 257 16.38 23.67 -4.32
CA ALA A 257 15.26 24.48 -3.88
C ALA A 257 15.23 25.85 -4.58
N GLU A 258 16.35 26.56 -4.67
CA GLU A 258 16.44 27.86 -5.32
C GLU A 258 16.11 27.80 -6.82
N THR A 259 16.63 26.80 -7.53
CA THR A 259 16.36 26.62 -8.95
C THR A 259 14.89 26.27 -9.20
N ILE A 260 14.31 25.42 -8.35
CA ILE A 260 12.91 25.00 -8.46
C ILE A 260 11.99 26.18 -8.15
N LYS A 261 12.32 27.03 -7.15
CA LYS A 261 11.57 28.25 -6.81
C LYS A 261 11.41 29.18 -8.01
N LEU A 262 12.48 29.37 -8.79
CA LEU A 262 12.52 30.30 -9.92
C LEU A 262 11.89 29.70 -11.19
N GLY A 263 11.66 28.39 -11.24
CA GLY A 263 11.24 27.67 -12.43
C GLY A 263 9.73 27.36 -12.50
N ARG A 264 9.27 27.01 -13.73
CA ARG A 264 7.90 26.50 -13.95
C ARG A 264 7.65 25.17 -13.23
N ASP A 265 8.70 24.49 -12.79
CA ASP A 265 8.62 23.18 -12.13
C ASP A 265 8.09 23.25 -10.71
N PHE A 266 8.06 24.42 -10.07
CA PHE A 266 7.54 24.58 -8.72
C PHE A 266 6.10 24.07 -8.59
N LEU A 267 5.21 24.45 -9.52
CA LEU A 267 3.82 23.99 -9.53
C LEU A 267 3.72 22.46 -9.63
N ASN A 268 4.63 21.85 -10.40
CA ASN A 268 4.67 20.40 -10.56
C ASN A 268 5.20 19.69 -9.31
N GLN A 269 5.96 20.37 -8.48
CA GLN A 269 6.64 19.80 -7.31
C GLN A 269 5.94 20.09 -5.98
N GLN A 270 5.00 21.05 -5.90
CA GLN A 270 4.34 21.45 -4.65
C GLN A 270 3.85 20.27 -3.81
N ALA A 271 3.17 19.31 -4.44
CA ALA A 271 2.66 18.14 -3.74
C ALA A 271 3.78 17.27 -3.14
N ASN A 272 4.91 17.13 -3.85
CA ASN A 272 6.06 16.36 -3.38
C ASN A 272 6.87 17.13 -2.32
N ILE A 273 6.98 18.46 -2.46
CA ILE A 273 7.62 19.35 -1.48
C ILE A 273 6.92 19.19 -0.12
N LEU A 274 5.59 19.26 -0.12
CA LEU A 274 4.80 19.04 1.09
C LEU A 274 4.91 17.58 1.59
N ALA A 275 4.82 16.61 0.68
CA ALA A 275 4.86 15.19 1.03
C ALA A 275 6.17 14.78 1.71
N LEU A 276 7.29 15.41 1.35
CA LEU A 276 8.63 15.07 1.84
C LEU A 276 9.14 16.00 2.95
N ASP A 277 8.26 16.83 3.53
CA ASP A 277 8.60 17.81 4.59
C ASP A 277 9.78 18.69 4.20
N THR A 278 9.77 19.24 2.98
CA THR A 278 10.81 20.12 2.47
C THR A 278 10.33 21.56 2.26
N ALA A 279 9.09 21.88 2.68
CA ALA A 279 8.48 23.18 2.45
C ALA A 279 9.31 24.33 3.04
N GLU A 280 9.97 24.14 4.19
CA GLU A 280 10.82 25.12 4.85
C GLU A 280 11.99 25.63 3.98
N PHE A 281 12.51 24.81 3.07
CA PHE A 281 13.59 25.19 2.16
C PHE A 281 13.10 26.06 0.99
N PHE A 282 11.78 26.22 0.86
CA PHE A 282 11.13 26.99 -0.20
C PHE A 282 10.59 28.34 0.29
N GLU A 283 10.69 28.63 1.59
CA GLU A 283 10.34 29.94 2.18
C GLU A 283 11.53 30.92 2.11
N PRO A 284 11.31 32.25 1.98
CA PRO A 284 10.09 32.92 1.51
C PRO A 284 10.11 33.06 -0.03
N ALA A 285 9.00 32.77 -0.67
CA ALA A 285 8.91 32.91 -2.13
C ALA A 285 7.65 33.73 -2.54
N PRO A 286 7.51 35.00 -2.13
CA PRO A 286 6.35 35.81 -2.44
C PRO A 286 6.12 36.06 -3.92
N ALA A 287 7.16 35.90 -4.74
CA ALA A 287 7.09 36.09 -6.19
C ALA A 287 6.57 34.88 -6.97
N ILE A 288 6.38 33.73 -6.31
CA ILE A 288 5.95 32.52 -6.99
C ILE A 288 4.42 32.48 -7.00
N LYS A 289 3.85 32.48 -8.21
CA LYS A 289 2.42 32.29 -8.41
C LYS A 289 1.99 30.97 -7.76
N ASP A 290 0.94 31.03 -6.93
CA ASP A 290 0.37 29.89 -6.23
C ASP A 290 1.20 29.27 -5.07
N TYR A 291 2.30 29.92 -4.61
CA TYR A 291 3.03 29.50 -3.41
C TYR A 291 2.12 29.49 -2.16
N TYR A 292 1.21 30.43 -2.06
CA TYR A 292 0.26 30.52 -0.94
C TYR A 292 -0.57 29.25 -0.75
N LYS A 293 -0.75 28.45 -1.78
CA LYS A 293 -1.51 27.18 -1.68
C LYS A 293 -0.74 26.10 -0.94
N LEU A 294 0.57 26.04 -1.15
CA LEU A 294 1.45 25.17 -0.36
C LEU A 294 1.44 25.63 1.10
N ASP A 295 1.56 26.92 1.35
CA ASP A 295 1.56 27.53 2.68
C ASP A 295 0.25 27.26 3.41
N LEU A 296 -0.90 27.49 2.78
CA LEU A 296 -2.22 27.18 3.34
C LEU A 296 -2.35 25.70 3.75
N MET A 297 -1.87 24.78 2.92
CA MET A 297 -1.92 23.36 3.23
C MET A 297 -0.97 23.00 4.37
N THR A 298 0.22 23.60 4.41
CA THR A 298 1.19 23.41 5.50
C THR A 298 0.65 23.97 6.81
N GLU A 299 0.06 25.16 6.79
CA GLU A 299 -0.53 25.79 7.97
C GLU A 299 -1.70 24.97 8.54
N TYR A 300 -2.63 24.53 7.69
CA TYR A 300 -3.82 23.81 8.12
C TYR A 300 -3.52 22.40 8.63
N PHE A 301 -2.68 21.65 7.91
CA PHE A 301 -2.39 20.25 8.24
C PHE A 301 -1.14 20.07 9.09
N GLY A 302 -0.16 20.98 9.04
CA GLY A 302 1.09 20.92 9.79
C GLY A 302 0.92 21.24 11.28
N LYS A 303 0.13 22.25 11.62
CA LYS A 303 -0.14 22.64 13.02
C LYS A 303 -0.86 21.55 13.84
N THR A 304 -1.59 20.66 13.19
CA THR A 304 -2.30 19.56 13.86
C THR A 304 -1.40 18.36 14.20
N GLY A 305 -0.18 18.28 13.68
CA GLY A 305 0.79 17.21 13.94
C GLY A 305 1.65 17.39 15.19
N LYS A 306 1.87 18.64 15.65
CA LYS A 306 2.76 18.93 16.79
C LYS A 306 2.14 18.79 18.18
N LYS A 307 0.85 18.44 18.30
CA LYS A 307 0.14 18.30 19.60
C LYS A 307 0.04 16.86 20.15
N LYS A 308 0.92 15.93 19.74
CA LYS A 308 1.05 14.63 20.40
C LYS A 308 2.51 14.28 20.60
N GLY A 309 3.11 14.98 21.52
CA GLY A 309 4.42 14.71 22.07
C GLY A 309 4.53 15.37 23.43
N VAL A 310 3.78 14.86 24.39
CA VAL A 310 4.07 14.84 25.84
C VAL A 310 3.48 13.56 26.36
#